data_2f68efd1cdc55b340e4ea702fa64913a
#
_entry.id   2f68efd1cdc55b340e4ea702fa64913a
#
_cell.length_a   1.000
_cell.length_b   1.000
_cell.length_c   1.000
_cell.angle_alpha   90.00
_cell.angle_beta   90.00
_cell.angle_gamma   90.00
#
_symmetry.space_group_name_H-M   'P 1'
#
loop_
_entity.id
_entity.type
_entity.pdbx_description
1 polymer ?
#
loop_
_entity_poly.entity_id
_entity_poly.type
_entity_poly.pdbx_seq_one_letter_code
_entity_poly.pdbx_strand_id
1 'polypeptide(L)'
;MTNDTARAVRVRYHTGTDAVMIRIPPARRGEPEMRCAERMHFVDAKGILTGSGGFPGMNVYRGCTHGCIYCDSRSAGYRFTHAFEDVEVKRNAPELLEQALKAKRRRSMIGTGSMSDPYMHCEEELRLTRRCLEVILQNGFGATVQTKSDRILRDLDLLDEINRSAKCVVQMTLTTYDDALCRIVEPNVCPTGRRIEVLHILRERQIPTVVWLTPVLPFLNDTEENVTAILNACVEAGVRGVVSFGMGLTLREGDREYYYAALDRHFPGLKARYIARYGNAYMLPSPKARELQALFQTVCAANGLLSSPEACFGWIRELPEKYTQLGLFDP
;
A
#
# COMPACT_ATOMS: atom_id res chain seq x y z
N MET A 1 34.27 21.60 -15.45
CA MET A 1 33.54 22.41 -14.47
C MET A 1 32.04 22.17 -14.74
N THR A 2 31.44 21.20 -14.09
CA THR A 2 30.03 20.82 -14.28
C THR A 2 29.26 21.34 -13.07
N ASN A 3 28.40 22.32 -13.32
CA ASN A 3 27.49 22.90 -12.33
C ASN A 3 26.43 21.85 -11.93
N ASP A 4 26.65 21.20 -10.81
CA ASP A 4 25.69 20.30 -10.17
C ASP A 4 24.87 21.12 -9.16
N THR A 5 23.84 21.81 -9.67
CA THR A 5 22.96 22.65 -8.84
C THR A 5 21.79 21.82 -8.32
N ALA A 6 21.86 21.44 -7.06
CA ALA A 6 20.72 20.91 -6.32
C ALA A 6 19.55 21.90 -6.40
N ARG A 7 18.41 21.46 -6.92
CA ARG A 7 17.19 22.25 -7.03
C ARG A 7 16.53 22.35 -5.65
N ALA A 8 16.50 23.53 -5.08
CA ALA A 8 15.78 23.77 -3.82
C ALA A 8 14.29 24.05 -4.14
N VAL A 9 13.40 23.30 -3.53
CA VAL A 9 11.95 23.51 -3.59
C VAL A 9 11.49 24.17 -2.29
N ARG A 10 10.82 25.31 -2.43
CA ARG A 10 10.27 26.04 -1.28
C ARG A 10 8.88 25.52 -0.96
N VAL A 11 8.76 24.74 0.10
CA VAL A 11 7.47 24.30 0.61
C VAL A 11 6.98 25.33 1.64
N ARG A 12 5.85 25.97 1.36
CA ARG A 12 5.21 26.90 2.31
C ARG A 12 4.26 26.09 3.18
N TYR A 13 4.53 26.06 4.46
CA TYR A 13 3.58 25.57 5.45
C TYR A 13 2.69 26.73 5.90
N HIS A 14 1.38 26.57 5.83
CA HIS A 14 0.42 27.57 6.32
C HIS A 14 0.31 27.50 7.86
N THR A 15 1.37 27.91 8.54
CA THR A 15 1.33 28.47 9.90
C THR A 15 2.47 29.44 10.00
N GLY A 16 2.14 30.74 9.87
CA GLY A 16 2.99 31.92 9.89
C GLY A 16 4.46 31.71 10.28
N THR A 17 5.33 32.09 9.38
CA THR A 17 6.73 32.51 9.47
C THR A 17 7.85 31.58 9.04
N ASP A 18 7.73 30.25 9.02
CA ASP A 18 8.89 29.43 8.65
C ASP A 18 8.68 28.59 7.38
N ALA A 19 9.27 29.06 6.27
CA ALA A 19 9.42 28.24 5.06
C ALA A 19 10.66 27.35 5.21
N VAL A 20 10.47 26.04 5.30
CA VAL A 20 11.59 25.10 5.29
C VAL A 20 12.04 24.88 3.86
N MET A 21 13.32 25.13 3.60
CA MET A 21 13.95 24.84 2.31
C MET A 21 14.31 23.36 2.26
N ILE A 22 13.59 22.60 1.44
CA ILE A 22 13.91 21.20 1.19
C ILE A 22 14.98 21.15 0.09
N ARG A 23 16.17 20.66 0.41
CA ARG A 23 17.18 20.35 -0.60
C ARG A 23 16.84 18.96 -1.17
N ILE A 24 16.37 18.93 -2.40
CA ILE A 24 16.27 17.69 -3.16
C ILE A 24 17.67 17.41 -3.69
N PRO A 25 18.35 16.33 -3.24
CA PRO A 25 19.62 15.97 -3.86
C PRO A 25 19.37 15.66 -5.34
N PRO A 26 20.29 16.03 -6.25
CA PRO A 26 20.19 15.60 -7.63
C PRO A 26 20.13 14.08 -7.67
N ALA A 27 19.30 13.54 -8.57
CA ALA A 27 19.31 12.11 -8.86
C ALA A 27 20.75 11.73 -9.19
N ARG A 28 21.38 10.88 -8.40
CA ARG A 28 22.75 10.43 -8.62
C ARG A 28 22.80 9.72 -9.96
N ARG A 29 23.28 10.40 -10.99
CA ARG A 29 23.66 9.77 -12.26
C ARG A 29 24.82 8.81 -11.96
N GLY A 30 24.56 7.51 -12.03
CA GLY A 30 25.60 6.50 -11.99
C GLY A 30 25.62 5.54 -10.81
N GLU A 31 24.66 5.56 -9.87
CA GLU A 31 24.43 4.35 -9.10
C GLU A 31 23.70 3.38 -10.05
N PRO A 32 24.26 2.17 -10.31
CA PRO A 32 23.56 1.17 -11.09
C PRO A 32 22.21 0.94 -10.38
N GLU A 33 21.09 1.01 -11.12
CA GLU A 33 19.82 0.47 -10.64
C GLU A 33 20.14 -0.91 -10.08
N MET A 34 20.05 -1.05 -8.76
CA MET A 34 20.41 -2.30 -8.10
C MET A 34 19.42 -3.33 -8.63
N ARG A 35 19.95 -4.22 -9.48
CA ARG A 35 19.16 -5.33 -10.05
C ARG A 35 18.48 -6.04 -8.89
N CYS A 36 17.20 -6.29 -9.01
CA CYS A 36 16.39 -6.94 -7.97
C CYS A 36 17.05 -8.25 -7.45
N ALA A 37 17.80 -8.94 -8.30
CA ALA A 37 18.57 -10.15 -7.98
C ALA A 37 19.60 -9.98 -6.84
N GLU A 38 20.08 -8.76 -6.58
CA GLU A 38 21.11 -8.51 -5.55
C GLU A 38 20.54 -8.35 -4.14
N ARG A 39 19.20 -8.33 -3.98
CA ARG A 39 18.51 -8.13 -2.71
C ARG A 39 17.35 -9.12 -2.51
N MET A 40 17.52 -10.36 -2.88
CA MET A 40 16.53 -11.40 -2.63
C MET A 40 17.17 -12.76 -2.45
N HIS A 41 16.53 -13.61 -1.65
CA HIS A 41 16.86 -15.03 -1.51
C HIS A 41 15.62 -15.89 -1.56
N PHE A 42 15.77 -17.13 -2.03
CA PHE A 42 14.65 -18.04 -2.23
C PHE A 42 14.50 -19.01 -1.05
N VAL A 43 13.25 -19.22 -0.65
CA VAL A 43 12.90 -20.18 0.39
C VAL A 43 11.76 -21.09 -0.05
N ASP A 44 11.72 -22.30 0.52
CA ASP A 44 10.55 -23.18 0.46
C ASP A 44 9.70 -22.99 1.71
N ALA A 45 8.54 -22.37 1.53
CA ALA A 45 7.60 -22.17 2.62
C ALA A 45 6.87 -23.46 2.97
N LYS A 46 6.44 -23.60 4.25
CA LYS A 46 5.60 -24.73 4.69
C LYS A 46 4.10 -24.49 4.49
N GLY A 47 3.71 -23.26 4.27
CA GLY A 47 2.34 -22.82 4.03
C GLY A 47 2.30 -21.41 3.49
N ILE A 48 1.19 -21.03 2.85
CA ILE A 48 1.06 -19.73 2.21
C ILE A 48 -0.10 -18.91 2.76
N LEU A 49 -1.22 -19.55 3.10
CA LEU A 49 -2.39 -18.86 3.62
C LEU A 49 -2.26 -18.63 5.13
N THR A 50 -2.49 -17.39 5.54
CA THR A 50 -2.50 -16.93 6.92
C THR A 50 -3.86 -16.33 7.28
N GLY A 51 -4.19 -16.30 8.56
CA GLY A 51 -5.47 -15.78 9.07
C GLY A 51 -6.57 -16.82 9.20
N SER A 52 -7.23 -16.78 10.36
CA SER A 52 -8.42 -17.58 10.69
C SER A 52 -9.62 -16.64 10.66
N GLY A 53 -10.61 -16.87 9.86
CA GLY A 53 -11.83 -16.07 9.94
C GLY A 53 -12.35 -15.51 8.62
N GLY A 54 -12.17 -16.24 7.52
CA GLY A 54 -12.87 -15.94 6.27
C GLY A 54 -12.23 -14.90 5.34
N PHE A 55 -11.08 -14.36 5.73
CA PHE A 55 -10.26 -13.50 4.87
C PHE A 55 -8.79 -13.94 4.92
N PRO A 56 -8.48 -15.09 4.29
CA PRO A 56 -7.12 -15.58 4.26
C PRO A 56 -6.23 -14.67 3.45
N GLY A 57 -5.06 -14.36 4.01
CA GLY A 57 -4.01 -13.59 3.35
C GLY A 57 -2.91 -14.51 2.83
N MET A 58 -2.30 -14.16 1.71
CA MET A 58 -1.06 -14.74 1.22
C MET A 58 0.03 -13.68 1.14
N ASN A 59 1.24 -14.04 1.55
CA ASN A 59 2.42 -13.21 1.33
C ASN A 59 3.44 -14.05 0.57
N VAL A 60 3.55 -13.80 -0.73
CA VAL A 60 4.51 -14.45 -1.64
C VAL A 60 5.93 -14.04 -1.29
N TYR A 61 6.06 -12.80 -0.85
CA TYR A 61 7.31 -12.17 -0.44
C TYR A 61 7.30 -11.84 1.05
N ARG A 62 8.49 -11.75 1.66
CA ARG A 62 8.71 -11.22 2.99
C ARG A 62 9.89 -10.26 2.96
N GLY A 63 9.71 -9.03 3.45
CA GLY A 63 10.57 -7.90 3.17
C GLY A 63 10.08 -7.11 1.96
N CYS A 64 10.63 -5.91 1.73
CA CYS A 64 10.17 -5.03 0.66
C CYS A 64 11.24 -4.03 0.25
N THR A 65 11.43 -3.85 -1.06
CA THR A 65 12.39 -2.92 -1.63
C THR A 65 11.82 -1.53 -1.94
N HIS A 66 10.55 -1.28 -1.66
CA HIS A 66 9.92 0.03 -1.91
C HIS A 66 10.50 1.17 -1.07
N GLY A 67 11.12 0.86 0.08
CA GLY A 67 11.85 1.84 0.87
C GLY A 67 10.99 2.88 1.59
N CYS A 68 9.70 2.66 1.73
CA CYS A 68 8.81 3.57 2.46
C CYS A 68 9.39 3.87 3.84
N ILE A 69 9.64 5.16 4.14
CA ILE A 69 10.33 5.55 5.37
C ILE A 69 9.53 5.24 6.64
N TYR A 70 8.24 5.10 6.52
CA TYR A 70 7.26 4.88 7.61
C TYR A 70 6.76 3.42 7.71
N CYS A 71 7.41 2.46 7.05
CA CYS A 71 6.88 1.11 6.90
C CYS A 71 6.90 0.32 8.23
N ASP A 72 5.72 0.06 8.81
CA ASP A 72 5.57 -0.71 10.05
C ASP A 72 6.07 -2.17 9.92
N SER A 73 6.01 -2.76 8.71
CA SER A 73 6.51 -4.12 8.47
C SER A 73 8.02 -4.28 8.71
N ARG A 74 8.75 -3.16 8.84
CA ARG A 74 10.17 -3.12 9.18
C ARG A 74 10.43 -3.31 10.68
N SER A 75 9.39 -3.21 11.51
CA SER A 75 9.56 -3.24 12.96
C SER A 75 10.08 -4.58 13.48
N ALA A 76 10.76 -4.55 14.62
CA ALA A 76 11.29 -5.72 15.30
C ALA A 76 10.21 -6.79 15.61
N GLY A 77 8.96 -6.37 15.74
CA GLY A 77 7.82 -7.27 15.93
C GLY A 77 7.65 -8.33 14.84
N TYR A 78 8.11 -8.07 13.62
CA TYR A 78 8.06 -9.03 12.51
C TYR A 78 9.24 -10.01 12.48
N ARG A 79 10.22 -9.86 13.40
CA ARG A 79 11.31 -10.82 13.63
C ARG A 79 12.09 -11.16 12.36
N PHE A 80 12.50 -10.16 11.60
CA PHE A 80 13.45 -10.34 10.50
C PHE A 80 14.82 -10.72 11.04
N THR A 81 15.44 -11.75 10.46
CA THR A 81 16.81 -12.19 10.77
C THR A 81 17.83 -11.68 9.75
N HIS A 82 17.35 -10.96 8.73
CA HIS A 82 18.12 -10.35 7.66
C HIS A 82 17.63 -8.91 7.41
N ALA A 83 18.33 -8.16 6.57
CA ALA A 83 17.89 -6.82 6.19
C ALA A 83 16.49 -6.86 5.59
N PHE A 84 15.65 -5.87 5.88
CA PHE A 84 14.26 -5.82 5.39
C PHE A 84 14.18 -5.74 3.85
N GLU A 85 15.21 -5.17 3.22
CA GLU A 85 15.35 -5.05 1.77
C GLU A 85 15.88 -6.32 1.10
N ASP A 86 16.43 -7.26 1.87
CA ASP A 86 16.76 -8.61 1.37
C ASP A 86 15.50 -9.45 1.38
N VAL A 87 14.82 -9.48 0.23
CA VAL A 87 13.48 -10.04 0.11
C VAL A 87 13.52 -11.56 0.10
N GLU A 88 12.85 -12.17 1.07
CA GLU A 88 12.59 -13.61 1.09
C GLU A 88 11.49 -13.94 0.08
N VAL A 89 11.82 -14.75 -0.93
CA VAL A 89 10.94 -15.16 -2.03
C VAL A 89 10.49 -16.60 -1.80
N LYS A 90 9.20 -16.81 -1.59
CA LYS A 90 8.60 -18.14 -1.43
C LYS A 90 8.37 -18.78 -2.80
N ARG A 91 9.40 -19.45 -3.34
CA ARG A 91 9.38 -19.98 -4.70
C ARG A 91 8.26 -21.01 -4.96
N ASN A 92 7.82 -21.72 -3.92
CA ASN A 92 6.76 -22.71 -3.97
C ASN A 92 5.36 -22.16 -3.60
N ALA A 93 5.19 -20.83 -3.61
CA ALA A 93 3.94 -20.18 -3.21
C ALA A 93 2.74 -20.58 -4.08
N PRO A 94 2.83 -20.65 -5.44
CA PRO A 94 1.70 -21.06 -6.26
C PRO A 94 1.22 -22.49 -5.98
N GLU A 95 2.14 -23.43 -5.82
CA GLU A 95 1.86 -24.83 -5.56
C GLU A 95 1.19 -25.01 -4.18
N LEU A 96 1.69 -24.32 -3.16
CA LEU A 96 1.07 -24.31 -1.82
C LEU A 96 -0.30 -23.66 -1.83
N LEU A 97 -0.48 -22.59 -2.60
CA LEU A 97 -1.77 -21.94 -2.75
C LEU A 97 -2.78 -22.86 -3.40
N GLU A 98 -2.42 -23.52 -4.48
CA GLU A 98 -3.29 -24.46 -5.18
C GLU A 98 -3.77 -25.59 -4.24
N GLN A 99 -2.85 -26.21 -3.50
CA GLN A 99 -3.18 -27.23 -2.51
C GLN A 99 -4.13 -26.69 -1.43
N ALA A 100 -3.84 -25.48 -0.92
CA ALA A 100 -4.64 -24.87 0.13
C ALA A 100 -6.05 -24.50 -0.35
N LEU A 101 -6.21 -24.03 -1.60
CA LEU A 101 -7.51 -23.66 -2.16
C LEU A 101 -8.36 -24.89 -2.49
N LYS A 102 -7.76 -25.95 -3.03
CA LYS A 102 -8.45 -27.26 -3.27
C LYS A 102 -8.97 -27.90 -1.99
N ALA A 103 -8.30 -27.69 -0.85
CA ALA A 103 -8.74 -28.19 0.44
C ALA A 103 -9.89 -27.38 1.08
N LYS A 104 -10.21 -26.17 0.57
CA LYS A 104 -11.26 -25.33 1.14
C LYS A 104 -12.66 -25.75 0.68
N ARG A 105 -13.57 -25.89 1.65
CA ARG A 105 -14.98 -26.22 1.40
C ARG A 105 -15.81 -25.03 0.88
N ARG A 106 -15.39 -23.80 1.17
CA ARG A 106 -16.09 -22.58 0.78
C ARG A 106 -15.11 -21.61 0.10
N ARG A 107 -15.57 -21.00 -0.97
CA ARG A 107 -14.85 -19.91 -1.64
C ARG A 107 -14.85 -18.65 -0.78
N SER A 108 -13.82 -17.86 -0.90
CA SER A 108 -13.64 -16.58 -0.18
C SER A 108 -12.75 -15.65 -0.97
N MET A 109 -12.60 -14.42 -0.50
CA MET A 109 -11.56 -13.52 -0.98
C MET A 109 -10.19 -13.99 -0.47
N ILE A 110 -9.18 -13.93 -1.31
CA ILE A 110 -7.77 -14.15 -0.95
C ILE A 110 -7.04 -12.82 -1.00
N GLY A 111 -6.45 -12.41 0.12
CA GLY A 111 -5.74 -11.12 0.23
C GLY A 111 -4.25 -11.26 0.04
N THR A 112 -3.60 -10.22 -0.52
CA THR A 112 -2.14 -10.09 -0.56
C THR A 112 -1.73 -8.62 -0.43
N GLY A 113 -0.47 -8.37 -0.04
CA GLY A 113 0.11 -7.04 0.01
C GLY A 113 0.15 -6.38 1.40
N SER A 114 -0.32 -7.05 2.45
CA SER A 114 -0.38 -6.46 3.80
C SER A 114 1.00 -6.30 4.47
N MET A 115 1.98 -7.14 4.16
CA MET A 115 3.33 -7.10 4.74
C MET A 115 4.41 -6.69 3.74
N SER A 116 4.26 -7.12 2.50
CA SER A 116 5.19 -6.86 1.41
C SER A 116 4.38 -6.53 0.19
N ASP A 117 4.79 -5.56 -0.59
CA ASP A 117 4.07 -5.24 -1.82
C ASP A 117 4.23 -6.39 -2.83
N PRO A 118 3.13 -6.93 -3.38
CA PRO A 118 3.19 -8.04 -4.33
C PRO A 118 3.70 -7.62 -5.71
N TYR A 119 3.84 -6.32 -5.98
CA TYR A 119 4.31 -5.76 -7.23
C TYR A 119 5.63 -4.97 -7.06
N MET A 120 6.55 -5.50 -6.24
CA MET A 120 7.93 -5.02 -6.21
C MET A 120 8.62 -5.21 -7.56
N HIS A 121 9.79 -4.59 -7.74
CA HIS A 121 10.56 -4.67 -8.99
C HIS A 121 10.88 -6.13 -9.40
N CYS A 122 11.18 -7.01 -8.43
CA CYS A 122 11.46 -8.42 -8.71
C CYS A 122 10.28 -9.19 -9.32
N GLU A 123 9.07 -8.72 -9.10
CA GLU A 123 7.87 -9.36 -9.67
C GLU A 123 7.81 -9.24 -11.21
N GLU A 124 8.54 -8.29 -11.81
CA GLU A 124 8.64 -8.19 -13.27
C GLU A 124 9.25 -9.46 -13.87
N GLU A 125 10.27 -10.02 -13.23
CA GLU A 125 10.97 -11.23 -13.65
C GLU A 125 10.33 -12.50 -13.07
N LEU A 126 10.04 -12.50 -11.77
CA LEU A 126 9.60 -13.70 -11.04
C LEU A 126 8.16 -14.12 -11.37
N ARG A 127 7.26 -13.15 -11.59
CA ARG A 127 5.83 -13.35 -11.89
C ARG A 127 5.11 -14.31 -10.94
N LEU A 128 5.55 -14.36 -9.68
CA LEU A 128 4.96 -15.24 -8.68
C LEU A 128 3.57 -14.77 -8.23
N THR A 129 3.36 -13.46 -8.12
CA THR A 129 2.05 -12.89 -7.85
C THR A 129 1.08 -13.23 -8.98
N ARG A 130 1.50 -13.09 -10.25
CA ARG A 130 0.70 -13.48 -11.41
C ARG A 130 0.30 -14.96 -11.35
N ARG A 131 1.26 -15.86 -11.12
CA ARG A 131 0.99 -17.29 -10.97
C ARG A 131 0.02 -17.61 -9.83
N CYS A 132 0.11 -16.89 -8.72
CA CYS A 132 -0.85 -17.02 -7.63
C CYS A 132 -2.25 -16.51 -8.02
N LEU A 133 -2.36 -15.43 -8.79
CA LEU A 133 -3.64 -14.96 -9.33
C LEU A 133 -4.26 -15.96 -10.30
N GLU A 134 -3.45 -16.61 -11.15
CA GLU A 134 -3.89 -17.71 -12.02
C GLU A 134 -4.49 -18.88 -11.22
N VAL A 135 -3.83 -19.27 -10.13
CA VAL A 135 -4.33 -20.30 -9.21
C VAL A 135 -5.65 -19.88 -8.55
N ILE A 136 -5.78 -18.61 -8.12
CA ILE A 136 -7.01 -18.08 -7.53
C ILE A 136 -8.15 -18.16 -8.55
N LEU A 137 -7.91 -17.72 -9.78
CA LEU A 137 -8.89 -17.77 -10.87
C LEU A 137 -9.35 -19.20 -11.17
N GLN A 138 -8.41 -20.11 -11.38
CA GLN A 138 -8.69 -21.53 -11.72
C GLN A 138 -9.52 -22.23 -10.64
N ASN A 139 -9.38 -21.83 -9.37
CA ASN A 139 -10.15 -22.42 -8.26
C ASN A 139 -11.42 -21.63 -7.93
N GLY A 140 -11.73 -20.53 -8.67
CA GLY A 140 -12.94 -19.74 -8.53
C GLY A 140 -13.04 -18.94 -7.24
N PHE A 141 -11.89 -18.53 -6.65
CA PHE A 141 -11.81 -17.64 -5.50
C PHE A 141 -11.79 -16.19 -5.95
N GLY A 142 -12.15 -15.26 -5.04
CA GLY A 142 -11.95 -13.85 -5.25
C GLY A 142 -10.53 -13.42 -4.83
N ALA A 143 -10.08 -12.28 -5.34
CA ALA A 143 -8.79 -11.71 -4.98
C ALA A 143 -8.91 -10.29 -4.46
N THR A 144 -8.10 -9.94 -3.45
CA THR A 144 -7.87 -8.55 -3.11
C THR A 144 -6.38 -8.28 -2.98
N VAL A 145 -5.92 -7.23 -3.67
CA VAL A 145 -4.50 -6.93 -3.84
C VAL A 145 -4.21 -5.54 -3.32
N GLN A 146 -3.41 -5.45 -2.27
CA GLN A 146 -2.91 -4.17 -1.75
C GLN A 146 -1.55 -3.87 -2.34
N THR A 147 -1.40 -2.68 -2.95
CA THR A 147 -0.15 -2.27 -3.59
C THR A 147 0.03 -0.74 -3.61
N LYS A 148 1.25 -0.29 -3.83
CA LYS A 148 1.62 1.08 -4.20
C LYS A 148 2.18 1.16 -5.63
N SER A 149 2.15 0.06 -6.38
CA SER A 149 2.84 -0.07 -7.66
C SER A 149 1.88 -0.03 -8.84
N ASP A 150 2.25 0.68 -9.89
CA ASP A 150 1.56 0.67 -11.17
C ASP A 150 1.82 -0.62 -11.97
N ARG A 151 2.76 -1.47 -11.54
CA ARG A 151 3.03 -2.78 -12.13
C ARG A 151 1.85 -3.74 -12.07
N ILE A 152 0.86 -3.47 -11.21
CA ILE A 152 -0.41 -4.21 -11.16
C ILE A 152 -1.12 -4.21 -12.52
N LEU A 153 -0.91 -3.18 -13.35
CA LEU A 153 -1.48 -3.07 -14.69
C LEU A 153 -1.00 -4.18 -15.65
N ARG A 154 0.14 -4.83 -15.37
CA ARG A 154 0.59 -6.00 -16.12
C ARG A 154 -0.41 -7.15 -16.08
N ASP A 155 -1.13 -7.29 -14.98
CA ASP A 155 -2.01 -8.42 -14.69
C ASP A 155 -3.50 -8.06 -14.82
N LEU A 156 -3.83 -6.96 -15.52
CA LEU A 156 -5.22 -6.51 -15.75
C LEU A 156 -6.12 -7.60 -16.35
N ASP A 157 -5.56 -8.43 -17.23
CA ASP A 157 -6.26 -9.57 -17.83
C ASP A 157 -6.81 -10.53 -16.76
N LEU A 158 -5.96 -10.93 -15.80
CA LEU A 158 -6.35 -11.81 -14.70
C LEU A 158 -7.27 -11.12 -13.69
N LEU A 159 -7.00 -9.86 -13.38
CA LEU A 159 -7.85 -9.09 -12.45
C LEU A 159 -9.28 -8.93 -13.00
N ASP A 160 -9.41 -8.65 -14.31
CA ASP A 160 -10.71 -8.60 -15.01
C ASP A 160 -11.43 -9.94 -14.93
N GLU A 161 -10.73 -11.03 -15.21
CA GLU A 161 -11.33 -12.36 -15.26
C GLU A 161 -11.75 -12.84 -13.86
N ILE A 162 -10.91 -12.60 -12.84
CA ILE A 162 -11.27 -12.85 -11.44
C ILE A 162 -12.48 -11.99 -11.03
N ASN A 163 -12.51 -10.71 -11.46
CA ASN A 163 -13.62 -9.82 -11.14
C ASN A 163 -14.93 -10.26 -11.79
N ARG A 164 -14.88 -10.79 -13.01
CA ARG A 164 -16.06 -11.34 -13.71
C ARG A 164 -16.54 -12.65 -13.12
N SER A 165 -15.64 -13.56 -12.80
CA SER A 165 -15.98 -14.92 -12.31
C SER A 165 -16.30 -14.96 -10.82
N ALA A 166 -15.67 -14.12 -10.03
CA ALA A 166 -15.85 -14.03 -8.58
C ALA A 166 -15.94 -12.55 -8.15
N LYS A 167 -14.86 -12.04 -7.57
CA LYS A 167 -14.69 -10.62 -7.20
C LYS A 167 -13.21 -10.31 -7.15
N CYS A 168 -12.83 -9.17 -7.70
CA CYS A 168 -11.49 -8.62 -7.52
C CYS A 168 -11.59 -7.23 -6.91
N VAL A 169 -10.75 -6.92 -5.91
CA VAL A 169 -10.65 -5.58 -5.32
C VAL A 169 -9.19 -5.18 -5.26
N VAL A 170 -8.85 -4.06 -5.87
CA VAL A 170 -7.51 -3.47 -5.73
C VAL A 170 -7.52 -2.44 -4.61
N GLN A 171 -6.56 -2.56 -3.71
CA GLN A 171 -6.37 -1.65 -2.59
C GLN A 171 -5.11 -0.81 -2.85
N MET A 172 -5.28 0.46 -3.19
CA MET A 172 -4.17 1.36 -3.51
C MET A 172 -3.85 2.28 -2.34
N THR A 173 -2.58 2.37 -1.95
CA THR A 173 -2.18 3.31 -0.90
C THR A 173 -1.87 4.68 -1.50
N LEU A 174 -2.48 5.72 -0.96
CA LEU A 174 -2.20 7.13 -1.25
C LEU A 174 -1.98 7.85 0.08
N THR A 175 -0.75 8.26 0.38
CA THR A 175 -0.42 8.94 1.65
C THR A 175 -0.24 10.43 1.46
N THR A 176 0.27 10.85 0.31
CA THR A 176 0.50 12.25 -0.01
C THR A 176 0.15 12.52 -1.49
N TYR A 177 -0.49 13.66 -1.74
CA TYR A 177 -0.84 14.10 -3.09
C TYR A 177 0.36 14.71 -3.83
N ASP A 178 1.29 15.32 -3.10
CA ASP A 178 2.51 15.91 -3.65
C ASP A 178 3.50 14.82 -4.11
N ASP A 179 3.73 14.72 -5.41
CA ASP A 179 4.66 13.77 -6.00
C ASP A 179 6.12 13.98 -5.57
N ALA A 180 6.53 15.21 -5.25
CA ALA A 180 7.87 15.49 -4.78
C ALA A 180 8.08 14.94 -3.37
N LEU A 181 7.12 15.15 -2.47
CA LEU A 181 7.11 14.55 -1.14
C LEU A 181 6.97 13.02 -1.23
N CYS A 182 6.12 12.52 -2.13
CA CYS A 182 5.95 11.10 -2.36
C CYS A 182 7.29 10.41 -2.67
N ARG A 183 8.11 10.96 -3.58
CA ARG A 183 9.43 10.42 -3.92
C ARG A 183 10.43 10.42 -2.78
N ILE A 184 10.20 11.21 -1.73
CA ILE A 184 11.03 11.20 -0.52
C ILE A 184 10.56 10.13 0.46
N VAL A 185 9.25 10.07 0.72
CA VAL A 185 8.68 9.19 1.74
C VAL A 185 8.46 7.76 1.24
N GLU A 186 8.38 7.58 -0.09
CA GLU A 186 8.16 6.29 -0.78
C GLU A 186 9.10 6.20 -2.03
N PRO A 187 10.42 6.13 -1.84
CA PRO A 187 11.41 6.43 -2.89
C PRO A 187 11.42 5.47 -4.09
N ASN A 188 11.02 4.20 -3.91
CA ASN A 188 11.15 3.17 -4.93
C ASN A 188 9.79 2.68 -5.47
N VAL A 189 8.77 3.54 -5.43
CA VAL A 189 7.45 3.27 -6.02
C VAL A 189 7.06 4.38 -6.98
N CYS A 190 6.06 4.14 -7.81
CA CYS A 190 5.52 5.19 -8.67
C CYS A 190 4.88 6.31 -7.84
N PRO A 191 4.96 7.57 -8.30
CA PRO A 191 4.40 8.72 -7.58
C PRO A 191 2.87 8.64 -7.50
N THR A 192 2.28 9.46 -6.62
CA THR A 192 0.84 9.46 -6.37
C THR A 192 0.02 9.75 -7.61
N GLY A 193 0.44 10.70 -8.46
CA GLY A 193 -0.25 10.98 -9.72
C GLY A 193 -0.40 9.73 -10.59
N ARG A 194 0.66 8.91 -10.69
CA ARG A 194 0.60 7.65 -11.44
C ARG A 194 -0.34 6.61 -10.81
N ARG A 195 -0.41 6.55 -9.47
CA ARG A 195 -1.35 5.67 -8.77
C ARG A 195 -2.81 6.08 -9.00
N ILE A 196 -3.07 7.38 -9.08
CA ILE A 196 -4.40 7.92 -9.44
C ILE A 196 -4.77 7.51 -10.87
N GLU A 197 -3.85 7.58 -11.83
CA GLU A 197 -4.08 7.06 -13.19
C GLU A 197 -4.42 5.56 -13.16
N VAL A 198 -3.73 4.76 -12.34
CA VAL A 198 -4.05 3.33 -12.15
C VAL A 198 -5.48 3.14 -11.65
N LEU A 199 -5.94 3.96 -10.69
CA LEU A 199 -7.32 3.90 -10.20
C LEU A 199 -8.34 4.21 -11.31
N HIS A 200 -8.07 5.18 -12.18
CA HIS A 200 -8.94 5.46 -13.34
C HIS A 200 -8.98 4.29 -14.33
N ILE A 201 -7.83 3.69 -14.65
CA ILE A 201 -7.77 2.51 -15.52
C ILE A 201 -8.58 1.34 -14.93
N LEU A 202 -8.46 1.10 -13.62
CA LEU A 202 -9.22 0.06 -12.94
C LEU A 202 -10.74 0.36 -12.95
N ARG A 203 -11.12 1.63 -12.79
CA ARG A 203 -12.51 2.06 -12.93
C ARG A 203 -13.06 1.77 -14.33
N GLU A 204 -12.34 2.10 -15.40
CA GLU A 204 -12.75 1.82 -16.78
C GLU A 204 -12.94 0.33 -17.01
N ARG A 205 -12.18 -0.52 -16.33
CA ARG A 205 -12.31 -1.97 -16.34
C ARG A 205 -13.36 -2.51 -15.36
N GLN A 206 -14.07 -1.62 -14.66
CA GLN A 206 -15.06 -2.00 -13.64
C GLN A 206 -14.46 -2.89 -12.51
N ILE A 207 -13.17 -2.79 -12.26
CA ILE A 207 -12.49 -3.44 -11.14
C ILE A 207 -12.63 -2.52 -9.92
N PRO A 208 -13.36 -2.95 -8.88
CA PRO A 208 -13.55 -2.12 -7.70
C PRO A 208 -12.23 -1.82 -6.97
N THR A 209 -12.15 -0.61 -6.42
CA THR A 209 -10.97 -0.15 -5.71
C THR A 209 -11.30 0.38 -4.31
N VAL A 210 -10.35 0.26 -3.39
CA VAL A 210 -10.34 0.89 -2.08
C VAL A 210 -9.01 1.61 -1.92
N VAL A 211 -9.03 2.81 -1.38
CA VAL A 211 -7.79 3.58 -1.13
C VAL A 211 -7.41 3.50 0.35
N TRP A 212 -6.12 3.37 0.63
CA TRP A 212 -5.55 3.47 1.98
C TRP A 212 -4.93 4.85 2.16
N LEU A 213 -5.61 5.73 2.89
CA LEU A 213 -5.10 7.02 3.35
C LEU A 213 -4.42 6.82 4.71
N THR A 214 -3.31 6.09 4.70
CA THR A 214 -2.54 5.76 5.91
C THR A 214 -1.10 5.37 5.58
N PRO A 215 -0.11 5.83 6.37
CA PRO A 215 -0.25 6.77 7.48
C PRO A 215 -0.36 8.23 7.02
N VAL A 216 -0.93 9.08 7.87
CA VAL A 216 -0.79 10.53 7.79
C VAL A 216 0.41 10.92 8.64
N LEU A 217 1.44 11.49 8.01
CA LEU A 217 2.72 11.80 8.65
C LEU A 217 2.65 13.18 9.31
N PRO A 218 2.68 13.28 10.66
CA PRO A 218 2.66 14.56 11.34
C PRO A 218 3.74 15.52 10.82
N PHE A 219 3.36 16.78 10.59
CA PHE A 219 4.21 17.86 10.09
C PHE A 219 4.72 17.70 8.65
N LEU A 220 4.33 16.67 7.91
CA LEU A 220 4.74 16.43 6.53
C LEU A 220 3.56 16.51 5.55
N ASN A 221 2.59 15.59 5.70
CA ASN A 221 1.42 15.54 4.82
C ASN A 221 0.09 15.67 5.60
N ASP A 222 0.16 16.05 6.87
CA ASP A 222 -1.01 16.26 7.75
C ASP A 222 -1.64 17.65 7.54
N THR A 223 -2.01 17.93 6.29
CA THR A 223 -2.66 19.20 5.89
C THR A 223 -4.04 18.94 5.29
N GLU A 224 -4.93 19.94 5.41
CA GLU A 224 -6.27 19.88 4.81
C GLU A 224 -6.18 19.75 3.29
N GLU A 225 -5.23 20.45 2.66
CA GLU A 225 -5.01 20.42 1.23
C GLU A 225 -4.64 19.01 0.75
N ASN A 226 -3.73 18.32 1.46
CA ASN A 226 -3.33 16.96 1.13
C ASN A 226 -4.50 15.98 1.24
N VAL A 227 -5.21 16.00 2.37
CA VAL A 227 -6.34 15.11 2.61
C VAL A 227 -7.47 15.36 1.61
N THR A 228 -7.81 16.63 1.37
CA THR A 228 -8.84 17.01 0.39
C THR A 228 -8.47 16.59 -1.03
N ALA A 229 -7.23 16.83 -1.46
CA ALA A 229 -6.80 16.45 -2.81
C ALA A 229 -6.85 14.93 -3.03
N ILE A 230 -6.40 14.14 -2.06
CA ILE A 230 -6.49 12.67 -2.13
C ILE A 230 -7.96 12.21 -2.16
N LEU A 231 -8.82 12.78 -1.31
CA LEU A 231 -10.24 12.40 -1.28
C LEU A 231 -10.96 12.78 -2.57
N ASN A 232 -10.67 13.95 -3.15
CA ASN A 232 -11.23 14.35 -4.44
C ASN A 232 -10.81 13.37 -5.55
N ALA A 233 -9.51 13.01 -5.60
CA ALA A 233 -9.03 12.00 -6.54
C ALA A 233 -9.71 10.63 -6.34
N CYS A 234 -10.01 10.25 -5.09
CA CYS A 234 -10.78 9.03 -4.79
C CYS A 234 -12.21 9.11 -5.33
N VAL A 235 -12.88 10.25 -5.15
CA VAL A 235 -14.24 10.48 -5.68
C VAL A 235 -14.24 10.45 -7.21
N GLU A 236 -13.30 11.15 -7.85
CA GLU A 236 -13.14 11.18 -9.30
C GLU A 236 -12.83 9.80 -9.89
N ALA A 237 -12.00 9.01 -9.22
CA ALA A 237 -11.71 7.65 -9.63
C ALA A 237 -12.83 6.64 -9.27
N GLY A 238 -13.87 7.06 -8.56
CA GLY A 238 -15.00 6.22 -8.20
C GLY A 238 -14.64 5.06 -7.28
N VAL A 239 -13.71 5.27 -6.33
CA VAL A 239 -13.34 4.23 -5.36
C VAL A 239 -14.51 3.89 -4.45
N ARG A 240 -14.59 2.65 -3.99
CA ARG A 240 -15.67 2.19 -3.10
C ARG A 240 -15.57 2.74 -1.69
N GLY A 241 -14.35 3.00 -1.24
CA GLY A 241 -14.12 3.50 0.12
C GLY A 241 -12.67 3.87 0.37
N VAL A 242 -12.45 4.51 1.50
CA VAL A 242 -11.12 4.95 1.94
C VAL A 242 -10.86 4.43 3.35
N VAL A 243 -9.80 3.64 3.51
CA VAL A 243 -9.34 3.11 4.80
C VAL A 243 -8.42 4.13 5.45
N SER A 244 -8.74 4.54 6.66
CA SER A 244 -7.87 5.31 7.54
C SER A 244 -7.92 4.72 8.95
N PHE A 245 -6.76 4.52 9.57
CA PHE A 245 -6.63 4.11 10.97
C PHE A 245 -6.41 5.30 11.92
N GLY A 246 -6.83 6.47 11.48
CA GLY A 246 -6.64 7.74 12.15
C GLY A 246 -5.61 8.61 11.45
N MET A 247 -5.59 9.90 11.80
CA MET A 247 -4.72 10.91 11.21
C MET A 247 -3.41 10.97 11.99
N GLY A 248 -2.50 10.03 11.69
CA GLY A 248 -1.22 9.91 12.38
C GLY A 248 -0.36 8.76 11.86
N LEU A 249 0.69 8.49 12.60
CA LEU A 249 1.71 7.48 12.34
C LEU A 249 1.86 6.59 13.57
N THR A 250 2.24 5.34 13.37
CA THR A 250 2.69 4.44 14.45
C THR A 250 4.17 4.14 14.27
N LEU A 251 4.92 4.16 15.36
CA LEU A 251 6.35 3.83 15.37
C LEU A 251 6.66 2.87 16.50
N ARG A 252 7.29 1.74 16.15
CA ARG A 252 7.80 0.71 17.06
C ARG A 252 9.32 0.70 17.04
N GLU A 253 9.91 -0.21 17.77
CA GLU A 253 11.32 -0.51 17.65
C GLU A 253 11.62 -1.06 16.24
N GLY A 254 12.69 -0.58 15.63
CA GLY A 254 13.14 -0.93 14.28
C GLY A 254 12.66 0.03 13.21
N ASP A 255 11.35 0.26 13.09
CA ASP A 255 10.81 1.24 12.14
C ASP A 255 11.00 2.69 12.61
N ARG A 256 10.99 2.96 13.93
CA ARG A 256 11.26 4.27 14.51
C ARG A 256 12.66 4.77 14.16
N GLU A 257 13.66 3.96 14.34
CA GLU A 257 15.05 4.30 14.07
C GLU A 257 15.25 4.59 12.58
N TYR A 258 14.64 3.77 11.72
CA TYR A 258 14.67 3.96 10.28
C TYR A 258 13.97 5.27 9.85
N TYR A 259 12.79 5.52 10.39
CA TYR A 259 12.03 6.76 10.15
C TYR A 259 12.82 7.99 10.58
N TYR A 260 13.38 7.98 11.79
CA TYR A 260 14.15 9.11 12.33
C TYR A 260 15.45 9.36 11.56
N ALA A 261 16.11 8.31 11.08
CA ALA A 261 17.26 8.46 10.19
C ALA A 261 16.87 9.09 8.84
N ALA A 262 15.69 8.76 8.30
CA ALA A 262 15.17 9.39 7.10
C ALA A 262 14.79 10.87 7.34
N LEU A 263 14.22 11.20 8.51
CA LEU A 263 13.95 12.60 8.89
C LEU A 263 15.25 13.41 8.98
N ASP A 264 16.29 12.89 9.62
CA ASP A 264 17.59 13.58 9.70
C ASP A 264 18.18 13.86 8.31
N ARG A 265 17.98 12.94 7.36
CA ARG A 265 18.50 13.04 5.99
C ARG A 265 17.73 14.04 5.14
N HIS A 266 16.40 14.04 5.22
CA HIS A 266 15.54 14.73 4.26
C HIS A 266 14.81 15.93 4.84
N PHE A 267 14.63 16.00 6.16
CA PHE A 267 13.84 17.02 6.87
C PHE A 267 14.59 17.55 8.09
N PRO A 268 15.68 18.32 7.92
CA PRO A 268 16.51 18.77 9.03
C PRO A 268 15.70 19.45 10.14
N GLY A 269 15.92 19.03 11.40
CA GLY A 269 15.24 19.55 12.59
C GLY A 269 13.89 18.88 12.90
N LEU A 270 13.28 18.18 11.95
CA LEU A 270 11.96 17.58 12.15
C LEU A 270 12.00 16.44 13.18
N LYS A 271 13.04 15.63 13.21
CA LYS A 271 13.23 14.57 14.23
C LYS A 271 13.17 15.15 15.65
N ALA A 272 13.86 16.27 15.90
CA ALA A 272 13.82 16.92 17.22
C ALA A 272 12.38 17.32 17.61
N ARG A 273 11.60 17.82 16.66
CA ARG A 273 10.19 18.15 16.86
C ARG A 273 9.34 16.91 17.18
N TYR A 274 9.58 15.77 16.51
CA TYR A 274 8.94 14.49 16.83
C TYR A 274 9.27 14.04 18.25
N ILE A 275 10.54 14.05 18.63
CA ILE A 275 10.99 13.64 19.95
C ILE A 275 10.38 14.54 21.03
N ALA A 276 10.42 15.85 20.84
CA ALA A 276 9.86 16.82 21.80
C ALA A 276 8.34 16.63 22.01
N ARG A 277 7.61 16.27 20.94
CA ARG A 277 6.16 16.13 21.02
C ARG A 277 5.70 14.75 21.49
N TYR A 278 6.34 13.69 21.03
CA TYR A 278 5.83 12.33 21.18
C TYR A 278 6.72 11.43 22.06
N GLY A 279 7.96 11.82 22.31
CA GLY A 279 8.91 10.97 23.03
C GLY A 279 9.02 9.58 22.41
N ASN A 280 8.74 8.54 23.20
CA ASN A 280 8.73 7.14 22.77
C ASN A 280 7.32 6.57 22.57
N ALA A 281 6.30 7.43 22.41
CA ALA A 281 4.95 6.95 22.19
C ALA A 281 4.85 6.07 20.94
N TYR A 282 4.01 5.02 21.01
CA TYR A 282 3.73 4.16 19.86
C TYR A 282 2.88 4.86 18.80
N MET A 283 1.82 5.56 19.26
CA MET A 283 0.94 6.33 18.39
C MET A 283 1.36 7.79 18.34
N LEU A 284 1.54 8.32 17.16
CA LEU A 284 1.94 9.69 16.88
C LEU A 284 0.82 10.39 16.09
N PRO A 285 -0.26 10.85 16.76
CA PRO A 285 -1.33 11.53 16.06
C PRO A 285 -0.88 12.89 15.54
N SER A 286 -1.39 13.28 14.36
CA SER A 286 -1.22 14.65 13.86
C SER A 286 -1.69 15.67 14.90
N PRO A 287 -1.02 16.82 15.04
CA PRO A 287 -1.56 17.94 15.80
C PRO A 287 -2.95 18.39 15.34
N LYS A 288 -3.28 18.14 14.06
CA LYS A 288 -4.56 18.44 13.42
C LYS A 288 -5.47 17.22 13.27
N ALA A 289 -5.19 16.12 14.00
CA ALA A 289 -5.87 14.85 13.79
C ALA A 289 -7.41 14.96 13.87
N ARG A 290 -7.92 15.78 14.76
CA ARG A 290 -9.37 15.98 14.94
C ARG A 290 -10.00 16.67 13.75
N GLU A 291 -9.41 17.74 13.27
CA GLU A 291 -9.87 18.52 12.13
C GLU A 291 -9.81 17.69 10.85
N LEU A 292 -8.68 17.02 10.62
CA LEU A 292 -8.48 16.16 9.45
C LEU A 292 -9.43 14.95 9.46
N GLN A 293 -9.72 14.38 10.62
CA GLN A 293 -10.68 13.29 10.74
C GLN A 293 -12.10 13.76 10.46
N ALA A 294 -12.49 14.96 10.93
CA ALA A 294 -13.79 15.55 10.64
C ALA A 294 -13.95 15.84 9.12
N LEU A 295 -12.92 16.43 8.52
CA LEU A 295 -12.87 16.65 7.04
C LEU A 295 -13.03 15.33 6.28
N PHE A 296 -12.25 14.31 6.63
CA PHE A 296 -12.30 12.99 6.02
C PHE A 296 -13.71 12.40 6.09
N GLN A 297 -14.35 12.39 7.26
CA GLN A 297 -15.69 11.86 7.43
C GLN A 297 -16.74 12.66 6.63
N THR A 298 -16.63 13.99 6.61
CA THR A 298 -17.55 14.86 5.89
C THR A 298 -17.49 14.57 4.38
N VAL A 299 -16.30 14.53 3.81
CA VAL A 299 -16.13 14.28 2.37
C VAL A 299 -16.59 12.87 1.99
N CYS A 300 -16.21 11.86 2.78
CA CYS A 300 -16.63 10.48 2.52
C CYS A 300 -18.15 10.33 2.58
N ALA A 301 -18.80 10.88 3.60
CA ALA A 301 -20.25 10.83 3.75
C ALA A 301 -21.00 11.54 2.61
N ALA A 302 -20.53 12.73 2.21
CA ALA A 302 -21.11 13.50 1.11
C ALA A 302 -21.05 12.78 -0.24
N ASN A 303 -20.07 11.86 -0.43
CA ASN A 303 -19.84 11.14 -1.69
C ASN A 303 -20.18 9.64 -1.60
N GLY A 304 -20.76 9.17 -0.50
CA GLY A 304 -21.17 7.77 -0.34
C GLY A 304 -19.99 6.77 -0.27
N LEU A 305 -18.80 7.25 0.13
CA LEU A 305 -17.62 6.41 0.30
C LEU A 305 -17.67 5.69 1.65
N LEU A 306 -17.31 4.41 1.68
CA LEU A 306 -17.04 3.73 2.93
C LEU A 306 -15.82 4.37 3.61
N SER A 307 -15.95 4.74 4.89
CA SER A 307 -14.93 5.54 5.60
C SER A 307 -14.43 4.91 6.89
N SER A 308 -14.86 3.71 7.23
CA SER A 308 -14.29 2.96 8.35
C SER A 308 -13.56 1.70 7.86
N PRO A 309 -12.49 1.28 8.54
CA PRO A 309 -11.81 0.01 8.24
C PRO A 309 -12.77 -1.18 8.26
N GLU A 310 -13.67 -1.23 9.24
CA GLU A 310 -14.66 -2.30 9.40
C GLU A 310 -15.60 -2.38 8.20
N ALA A 311 -16.13 -1.25 7.74
CA ALA A 311 -17.02 -1.19 6.59
C ALA A 311 -16.29 -1.57 5.30
N CYS A 312 -15.08 -1.04 5.08
CA CYS A 312 -14.25 -1.36 3.91
C CYS A 312 -13.89 -2.85 3.88
N PHE A 313 -13.37 -3.41 4.99
CA PHE A 313 -12.99 -4.80 5.05
C PHE A 313 -14.19 -5.74 5.06
N GLY A 314 -15.31 -5.34 5.66
CA GLY A 314 -16.58 -6.04 5.56
C GLY A 314 -16.97 -6.22 4.10
N TRP A 315 -17.06 -5.12 3.37
CA TRP A 315 -17.39 -5.13 1.95
C TRP A 315 -16.37 -5.90 1.09
N ILE A 316 -15.06 -5.81 1.36
CA ILE A 316 -14.03 -6.57 0.63
C ILE A 316 -14.24 -8.08 0.83
N ARG A 317 -14.59 -8.53 2.05
CA ARG A 317 -14.78 -9.95 2.38
C ARG A 317 -15.99 -10.57 1.70
N GLU A 318 -17.02 -9.79 1.42
CA GLU A 318 -18.23 -10.29 0.77
C GLU A 318 -17.87 -10.78 -0.63
N LEU A 319 -18.04 -12.08 -0.84
CA LEU A 319 -17.93 -12.70 -2.15
C LEU A 319 -19.35 -12.94 -2.66
N PRO A 320 -19.79 -12.19 -3.72
CA PRO A 320 -21.12 -12.38 -4.25
C PRO A 320 -21.26 -13.76 -4.90
N GLU A 321 -22.38 -14.42 -4.66
CA GLU A 321 -22.76 -15.61 -5.41
C GLU A 321 -23.15 -15.15 -6.85
N LYS A 322 -22.23 -15.31 -7.79
CA LYS A 322 -22.46 -14.96 -9.19
C LYS A 322 -23.16 -16.06 -10.00
N TYR A 323 -23.25 -17.26 -9.43
CA TYR A 323 -23.94 -18.39 -10.04
C TYR A 323 -24.82 -19.03 -8.97
N THR A 324 -26.14 -18.90 -9.13
CA THR A 324 -27.09 -19.74 -8.45
C THR A 324 -26.99 -21.11 -9.13
N GLN A 325 -26.50 -22.12 -8.44
CA GLN A 325 -26.64 -23.50 -8.93
C GLN A 325 -28.15 -23.77 -8.94
N LEU A 326 -28.74 -23.76 -10.13
CA LEU A 326 -30.13 -24.22 -10.27
C LEU A 326 -30.18 -25.65 -9.73
N GLY A 327 -31.00 -25.89 -8.73
CA GLY A 327 -31.29 -27.23 -8.28
C GLY A 327 -31.89 -28.04 -9.45
N LEU A 328 -31.65 -29.33 -9.47
CA LEU A 328 -32.22 -30.24 -10.49
C LEU A 328 -33.76 -30.15 -10.58
N PHE A 329 -34.40 -29.43 -9.69
CA PHE A 329 -35.85 -29.27 -9.56
C PHE A 329 -36.32 -27.80 -9.49
N ASP A 330 -35.46 -26.82 -9.82
CA ASP A 330 -35.90 -25.45 -9.97
C ASP A 330 -36.64 -25.31 -11.30
N PRO A 331 -37.85 -24.67 -11.33
CA PRO A 331 -38.71 -24.58 -12.50
C PRO A 331 -38.12 -23.76 -13.64
#